data_dc2c66d0dd3337157837af23f391d5f4
#
_entry.id   dc2c66d0dd3337157837af23f391d5f4
#
_cell.length_a   1.000
_cell.length_b   1.000
_cell.length_c   1.000
_cell.angle_alpha   90.00
_cell.angle_beta   90.00
_cell.angle_gamma   90.00
#
_symmetry.space_group_name_H-M   'P 1'
#
loop_
_entity.id
_entity.type
_entity.pdbx_description
1 polymer ?
#
loop_
_entity_poly.entity_id
_entity_poly.type
_entity_poly.pdbx_seq_one_letter_code
_entity_poly.pdbx_strand_id
1 'polypeptide(L)' 'MPEKPGSYQFYDENHHIIYVGKAKRLKTRVSSYFHKEVDRFKTKVLVSRIYDISYTVVNTEEDALLLEN' A
#
# COMPACT_ATOMS: atom_id res chain seq x y z
N MET A 1 -1.09 4.97 10.50
CA MET A 1 -0.99 5.44 9.09
C MET A 1 -2.01 6.54 8.86
N PRO A 2 -1.62 7.66 8.25
CA PRO A 2 -2.55 8.76 8.07
C PRO A 2 -3.57 8.53 6.95
N GLU A 3 -4.73 9.17 7.06
CA GLU A 3 -5.76 9.18 6.03
C GLU A 3 -5.48 10.32 5.04
N LYS A 4 -4.30 10.29 4.43
CA LYS A 4 -3.86 11.32 3.49
C LYS A 4 -3.46 10.67 2.17
N PRO A 5 -3.44 11.46 1.08
CA PRO A 5 -2.98 10.92 -0.20
C PRO A 5 -1.49 10.63 -0.16
N GLY A 6 -1.09 9.61 -0.87
CA GLY A 6 0.31 9.24 -0.93
C GLY A 6 0.53 7.92 -1.63
N SER A 7 1.75 7.44 -1.56
CA SER A 7 2.12 6.13 -2.07
C SER A 7 2.49 5.21 -0.91
N TYR A 8 2.38 3.92 -1.14
CA TYR A 8 2.74 2.92 -0.15
C TYR A 8 3.51 1.79 -0.81
N GLN A 9 4.40 1.16 -0.04
CA GLN A 9 5.23 0.06 -0.52
C GLN A 9 5.15 -1.09 0.48
N PHE A 10 5.02 -2.30 -0.04
CA PHE A 10 5.06 -3.52 0.76
C PHE A 10 6.39 -4.21 0.52
N TYR A 11 6.99 -4.73 1.59
CA TYR A 11 8.29 -5.39 1.55
C TYR A 11 8.17 -6.82 2.05
N ASP A 12 8.98 -7.73 1.50
CA ASP A 12 9.08 -9.08 2.01
C ASP A 12 10.09 -9.15 3.17
N GLU A 13 10.36 -10.36 3.67
CA GLU A 13 11.27 -10.55 4.79
C GLU A 13 12.71 -10.15 4.47
N ASN A 14 13.06 -10.04 3.21
CA ASN A 14 14.38 -9.62 2.75
C ASN A 14 14.43 -8.13 2.42
N HIS A 15 13.38 -7.39 2.74
CA HIS A 15 13.23 -5.97 2.44
C HIS A 15 13.20 -5.66 0.94
N HIS A 16 12.80 -6.62 0.13
CA HIS A 16 12.56 -6.38 -1.28
C HIS A 16 11.14 -5.85 -1.47
N ILE A 17 10.99 -4.85 -2.33
CA ILE A 17 9.67 -4.31 -2.63
C ILE A 17 8.89 -5.36 -3.44
N ILE A 18 7.74 -5.75 -2.93
CA ILE A 18 6.87 -6.72 -3.60
C ILE A 18 5.63 -6.06 -4.20
N TYR A 19 5.33 -4.84 -3.76
CA TYR A 19 4.20 -4.10 -4.32
C TYR A 19 4.36 -2.61 -4.02
N VAL A 20 3.96 -1.78 -4.99
CA VAL A 20 3.91 -0.33 -4.84
C VAL A 20 2.55 0.13 -5.34
N GLY A 21 1.90 0.98 -4.56
CA GLY A 21 0.61 1.52 -4.94
C GLY A 21 0.46 2.97 -4.51
N LYS A 22 -0.62 3.58 -4.95
CA LYS A 22 -0.97 4.94 -4.55
C LYS A 22 -2.40 4.95 -4.04
N ALA A 23 -2.72 5.92 -3.20
CA ALA A 23 -4.05 6.04 -2.64
C ALA A 23 -4.36 7.49 -2.29
N LYS A 24 -5.63 7.83 -2.35
CA LYS A 24 -6.12 9.11 -1.85
C LYS A 24 -6.19 9.10 -0.33
N ARG A 25 -6.40 7.93 0.25
CA ARG A 25 -6.48 7.71 1.69
C ARG A 25 -5.63 6.49 2.02
N LEU A 26 -4.41 6.73 2.46
CA LEU A 26 -3.46 5.66 2.73
C LEU A 26 -3.98 4.65 3.73
N LYS A 27 -4.48 5.13 4.86
CA LYS A 27 -4.96 4.24 5.91
C LYS A 27 -6.07 3.32 5.42
N THR A 28 -7.06 3.87 4.74
CA THR A 28 -8.17 3.08 4.22
C THR A 28 -7.70 2.05 3.19
N ARG A 29 -6.85 2.48 2.28
CA ARG A 29 -6.37 1.59 1.22
C ARG A 29 -5.52 0.46 1.77
N VAL A 30 -4.56 0.77 2.63
CA VAL A 30 -3.69 -0.26 3.19
C VAL A 30 -4.48 -1.20 4.08
N SER A 31 -5.39 -0.66 4.91
CA SER A 31 -6.22 -1.49 5.76
C SER A 31 -7.08 -2.47 4.97
N SER A 32 -7.50 -2.09 3.77
CA SER A 32 -8.34 -2.96 2.94
C SER A 32 -7.65 -4.26 2.57
N TYR A 33 -6.32 -4.28 2.49
CA TYR A 33 -5.58 -5.51 2.20
C TYR A 33 -5.65 -6.52 3.33
N PHE A 34 -5.88 -6.05 4.55
CA PHE A 34 -5.92 -6.90 5.74
C PHE A 34 -7.34 -7.17 6.23
N HIS A 35 -8.32 -6.71 5.50
CA HIS A 35 -9.71 -6.88 5.86
C HIS A 35 -10.17 -8.31 5.58
N LYS A 36 -11.03 -8.85 6.45
CA LYS A 36 -11.50 -10.24 6.32
C LYS A 36 -12.26 -10.51 5.02
N GLU A 37 -12.81 -9.48 4.42
CA GLU A 37 -13.63 -9.62 3.23
C GLU A 37 -12.84 -9.64 1.93
N VAL A 38 -11.52 -9.61 2.01
CA VAL A 38 -10.68 -9.70 0.83
C VAL A 38 -10.63 -11.15 0.38
N ASP A 39 -11.42 -11.46 -0.66
CA ASP A 39 -11.59 -12.83 -1.14
C ASP A 39 -10.67 -13.20 -2.30
N ARG A 40 -9.96 -12.24 -2.85
CA ARG A 40 -9.14 -12.52 -4.02
C ARG A 40 -7.89 -13.29 -3.63
N PHE A 41 -7.72 -14.45 -4.23
CA PHE A 41 -6.58 -15.31 -3.96
C PHE A 41 -5.24 -14.56 -4.10
N LYS A 42 -5.11 -13.76 -5.16
CA LYS A 42 -3.87 -13.00 -5.39
C LYS A 42 -3.58 -12.03 -4.26
N THR A 43 -4.60 -11.36 -3.73
CA THR A 43 -4.41 -10.43 -2.63
C THR A 43 -4.04 -11.17 -1.36
N LYS A 44 -4.63 -12.33 -1.12
CA LYS A 44 -4.27 -13.13 0.06
C LYS A 44 -2.82 -13.59 0.01
N VAL A 45 -2.35 -13.99 -1.16
CA VAL A 45 -0.96 -14.39 -1.34
C VAL A 45 -0.03 -13.21 -1.09
N LEU A 46 -0.37 -12.04 -1.63
CA LEU A 46 0.41 -10.83 -1.40
C LEU A 46 0.50 -10.51 0.08
N VAL A 47 -0.66 -10.48 0.75
CA VAL A 47 -0.72 -10.15 2.19
C VAL A 47 0.12 -11.11 3.01
N SER A 48 0.11 -12.39 2.67
CA SER A 48 0.90 -13.38 3.40
C SER A 48 2.41 -13.17 3.28
N ARG A 49 2.84 -12.45 2.25
CA ARG A 49 4.26 -12.16 2.02
C ARG A 49 4.72 -10.84 2.59
N ILE A 50 3.79 -9.99 3.01
CA ILE A 50 4.15 -8.68 3.54
C ILE A 50 4.84 -8.85 4.88
N TYR A 51 6.08 -8.37 4.96
CA TYR A 51 6.84 -8.36 6.20
C TYR A 51 6.89 -6.95 6.77
N ASP A 52 6.95 -5.93 5.91
CA ASP A 52 7.03 -4.55 6.34
C ASP A 52 6.30 -3.65 5.33
N ILE A 53 5.90 -2.48 5.79
CA ILE A 53 5.16 -1.51 4.99
C ILE A 53 5.77 -0.13 5.21
N SER A 54 5.96 0.60 4.13
CA SER A 54 6.32 2.01 4.24
C SER A 54 5.37 2.85 3.38
N TYR A 55 5.36 4.15 3.63
CA TYR A 55 4.50 5.05 2.88
C TYR A 55 5.11 6.43 2.79
N THR A 56 4.68 7.18 1.77
CA THR A 56 5.08 8.57 1.58
C THR A 56 3.81 9.39 1.41
N VAL A 57 3.60 10.36 2.28
CA VAL A 57 2.46 11.27 2.20
C VAL A 57 2.79 12.38 1.21
N VAL A 58 1.82 12.73 0.37
CA VAL A 58 1.94 13.84 -0.55
C VAL A 58 0.82 14.84 -0.29
N ASN A 59 0.95 16.05 -0.82
CA ASN A 59 -0.02 17.11 -0.53
C ASN A 59 -1.29 17.01 -1.36
N THR A 60 -1.23 16.39 -2.53
CA THR A 60 -2.37 16.29 -3.45
C THR A 60 -2.34 14.97 -4.20
N GLU A 61 -3.48 14.61 -4.82
CA GLU A 61 -3.54 13.45 -5.70
C GLU A 61 -2.55 13.54 -6.84
N GLU A 62 -2.35 14.75 -7.35
CA GLU A 62 -1.44 14.98 -8.44
C GLU A 62 -0.02 14.59 -8.06
N ASP A 63 0.40 14.96 -6.86
CA ASP A 63 1.71 14.56 -6.33
C ASP A 63 1.80 13.04 -6.19
N ALA A 64 0.73 12.40 -5.78
CA ALA A 64 0.70 10.93 -5.68
C ALA A 64 0.88 10.28 -7.05
N LEU A 65 0.29 10.84 -8.08
CA LEU A 65 0.46 10.34 -9.44
C LEU A 65 1.90 10.45 -9.90
N LEU A 66 2.56 11.55 -9.59
CA LEU A 66 3.96 11.75 -9.94
C LEU A 66 4.86 10.74 -9.23
N LEU A 67 4.57 10.46 -7.98
CA LEU A 67 5.38 9.51 -7.20
C LEU A 67 5.28 8.09 -7.72
N GLU A 68 4.19 7.75 -8.36
CA GLU A 68 3.99 6.40 -8.86
C GLU A 68 4.82 6.09 -10.09
N ASN A 69 5.27 7.09 -10.77
CA ASN A 69 6.15 6.89 -11.89
C ASN A 69 7.56 6.53 -11.41
#